data_b64747ea324c51141edf2f47c7ffd101
#
_entry.id   b64747ea324c51141edf2f47c7ffd101
#
_cell.length_a   1.000
_cell.length_b   1.000
_cell.length_c   1.000
_cell.angle_alpha   90.00
_cell.angle_beta   90.00
_cell.angle_gamma   90.00
#
_symmetry.space_group_name_H-M   'P 1'
#
loop_
_entity.id
_entity.type
_entity.pdbx_description
1 polymer ?
#
loop_
_entity_poly.entity_id
_entity_poly.type
_entity_poly.pdbx_seq_one_letter_code
_entity_poly.pdbx_strand_id
1 'polypeptide(L)'
;AQKKDREVLFAAAYFAGAEVFFRMTKALVFYETGKYAVMFFLVLGMFYQGFKRNAFPYIIYILLLIPGVFVAMDTLGFDTNFRTAITFNLSGPLSLCIAALYCYGRRIRFRDILKMMDYIIYPLIAMTIYVFLYTPDRSLDTIATTSASNPSLSGGYGPNQVSTALGLGVFLLYTRFLIPYKNKLVHFVMMFFLVAMAYRALLTFSRGGVFTAIIMAGVFTVIVYSVTSLKTKSKVTLKLLGTLGVTIGIWFFTLIQTGGMLGNRYENKDSIGREKGDITTGRLSLFLAEYEAFTDSPVFGIGVGKTKSYHEEILGNSLPTHNEISRMISEHGFFGIVALMILLCAPIFTKLQGRKNIYFYPFMLFWFLTVFHSSMRIAAPGFIYGLSLLSLVYTNDKKKKKALTVSRQ
;
A
#
# COMPACT_ATOMS: atom_id res chain seq x y z
N ALA A 1 -10.94 28.67 -1.46
CA ALA A 1 -10.17 27.84 -0.54
C ALA A 1 -10.52 26.36 -0.68
N GLN A 2 -11.80 25.96 -0.64
CA GLN A 2 -12.23 24.55 -0.71
C GLN A 2 -11.84 23.78 -2.00
N LYS A 3 -11.57 24.46 -3.13
CA LYS A 3 -11.13 23.80 -4.38
C LYS A 3 -9.68 23.34 -4.32
N LYS A 4 -8.81 24.08 -3.66
CA LYS A 4 -7.35 23.79 -3.61
C LYS A 4 -7.00 22.53 -2.79
N ASP A 5 -7.78 22.17 -1.77
CA ASP A 5 -7.62 20.95 -0.97
C ASP A 5 -7.67 19.66 -1.78
N ARG A 6 -8.58 19.63 -2.75
CA ARG A 6 -8.81 18.42 -3.55
C ARG A 6 -7.72 18.23 -4.58
N GLU A 7 -7.24 19.30 -5.16
CA GLU A 7 -6.20 19.27 -6.19
C GLU A 7 -4.89 18.75 -5.61
N VAL A 8 -4.56 19.17 -4.39
CA VAL A 8 -3.40 18.67 -3.64
C VAL A 8 -3.50 17.18 -3.39
N LEU A 9 -4.66 16.70 -2.92
CA LEU A 9 -4.89 15.27 -2.68
C LEU A 9 -4.88 14.46 -3.97
N PHE A 10 -5.40 15.00 -5.08
CA PHE A 10 -5.36 14.32 -6.38
C PHE A 10 -3.94 14.20 -6.92
N ALA A 11 -3.11 15.25 -6.78
CA ALA A 11 -1.71 15.19 -7.15
C ALA A 11 -0.95 14.16 -6.30
N ALA A 12 -1.09 14.22 -4.98
CA ALA A 12 -0.48 13.23 -4.08
C ALA A 12 -0.94 11.80 -4.40
N ALA A 13 -2.22 11.60 -4.71
CA ALA A 13 -2.79 10.31 -5.11
C ALA A 13 -2.15 9.77 -6.40
N TYR A 14 -1.97 10.63 -7.40
CA TYR A 14 -1.32 10.26 -8.66
C TYR A 14 0.12 9.79 -8.41
N PHE A 15 0.92 10.56 -7.67
CA PHE A 15 2.32 10.21 -7.39
C PHE A 15 2.45 8.96 -6.50
N ALA A 16 1.53 8.75 -5.55
CA ALA A 16 1.50 7.53 -4.75
C ALA A 16 1.23 6.28 -5.61
N GLY A 17 0.40 6.39 -6.65
CA GLY A 17 0.19 5.32 -7.62
C GLY A 17 1.30 5.17 -8.65
N ALA A 18 1.99 6.26 -9.00
CA ALA A 18 2.99 6.31 -10.07
C ALA A 18 4.39 5.85 -9.64
N GLU A 19 4.70 5.82 -8.35
CA GLU A 19 6.07 5.64 -7.86
C GLU A 19 6.72 4.36 -8.38
N VAL A 20 6.02 3.22 -8.33
CA VAL A 20 6.57 1.95 -8.81
C VAL A 20 6.81 1.99 -10.31
N PHE A 21 5.88 2.58 -11.07
CA PHE A 21 6.03 2.76 -12.52
C PHE A 21 7.24 3.63 -12.87
N PHE A 22 7.44 4.73 -12.17
CA PHE A 22 8.61 5.59 -12.36
C PHE A 22 9.93 4.87 -12.05
N ARG A 23 9.97 4.04 -11.00
CA ARG A 23 11.15 3.23 -10.66
C ARG A 23 11.44 2.17 -11.73
N MET A 24 10.40 1.52 -12.26
CA MET A 24 10.53 0.53 -13.34
C MET A 24 11.09 1.13 -14.63
N THR A 25 10.62 2.33 -14.99
CA THR A 25 11.03 3.03 -16.22
C THR A 25 12.28 3.89 -16.04
N LYS A 26 12.83 3.96 -14.82
CA LYS A 26 13.92 4.87 -14.43
C LYS A 26 13.62 6.36 -14.70
N ALA A 27 12.35 6.72 -14.81
CA ALA A 27 11.87 8.09 -15.01
C ALA A 27 11.83 8.85 -13.67
N LEU A 28 12.98 8.92 -12.98
CA LEU A 28 13.13 9.49 -11.64
C LEU A 28 14.28 10.49 -11.61
N VAL A 29 14.07 11.60 -10.89
CA VAL A 29 15.16 12.50 -10.49
C VAL A 29 15.94 11.91 -9.31
N PHE A 30 15.20 11.32 -8.34
CA PHE A 30 15.74 10.63 -7.18
C PHE A 30 15.01 9.30 -6.99
N TYR A 31 15.64 8.31 -6.36
CA TYR A 31 15.02 7.02 -6.08
C TYR A 31 13.69 7.14 -5.29
N GLU A 32 13.62 8.10 -4.37
CA GLU A 32 12.46 8.35 -3.51
C GLU A 32 11.51 9.44 -4.06
N THR A 33 11.59 9.79 -5.36
CA THR A 33 10.80 10.87 -5.98
C THR A 33 9.29 10.76 -5.70
N GLY A 34 8.73 9.55 -5.72
CA GLY A 34 7.31 9.35 -5.44
C GLY A 34 6.92 9.79 -4.03
N LYS A 35 7.69 9.39 -3.01
CA LYS A 35 7.47 9.81 -1.62
C LYS A 35 7.66 11.32 -1.46
N TYR A 36 8.71 11.89 -2.04
CA TYR A 36 8.97 13.33 -1.97
C TYR A 36 7.87 14.14 -2.64
N ALA A 37 7.35 13.69 -3.79
CA ALA A 37 6.24 14.36 -4.44
C ALA A 37 4.96 14.32 -3.59
N VAL A 38 4.63 13.16 -3.00
CA VAL A 38 3.50 13.03 -2.07
C VAL A 38 3.67 13.99 -0.90
N MET A 39 4.84 14.00 -0.25
CA MET A 39 5.13 14.90 0.87
C MET A 39 5.03 16.37 0.44
N PHE A 40 5.62 16.74 -0.69
CA PHE A 40 5.60 18.11 -1.21
C PHE A 40 4.17 18.63 -1.40
N PHE A 41 3.31 17.88 -2.09
CA PHE A 41 1.94 18.31 -2.33
C PHE A 41 1.14 18.42 -1.03
N LEU A 42 1.31 17.48 -0.09
CA LEU A 42 0.60 17.52 1.18
C LEU A 42 1.09 18.64 2.09
N VAL A 43 2.40 18.91 2.13
CA VAL A 43 2.96 20.06 2.86
C VAL A 43 2.47 21.39 2.25
N LEU A 44 2.44 21.49 0.91
CA LEU A 44 1.85 22.63 0.22
C LEU A 44 0.38 22.82 0.63
N GLY A 45 -0.38 21.73 0.71
CA GLY A 45 -1.75 21.77 1.21
C GLY A 45 -1.86 22.21 2.68
N MET A 46 -0.93 21.78 3.54
CA MET A 46 -0.88 22.23 4.94
C MET A 46 -0.50 23.70 5.05
N PHE A 47 0.38 24.21 4.19
CA PHE A 47 0.73 25.62 4.16
C PHE A 47 -0.49 26.53 3.93
N TYR A 48 -1.39 26.13 3.02
CA TYR A 48 -2.60 26.92 2.75
C TYR A 48 -3.74 26.73 3.76
N GLN A 49 -3.82 25.58 4.45
CA GLN A 49 -5.01 25.21 5.20
C GLN A 49 -4.72 24.65 6.60
N GLY A 50 -3.46 24.58 6.94
CA GLY A 50 -3.02 24.00 8.22
C GLY A 50 -3.36 22.51 8.37
N PHE A 51 -3.13 22.01 9.54
CA PHE A 51 -3.55 20.68 9.99
C PHE A 51 -4.29 20.82 11.33
N LYS A 52 -5.05 19.78 11.69
CA LYS A 52 -5.83 19.80 12.92
C LYS A 52 -4.95 19.52 14.13
N ARG A 53 -5.16 20.27 15.21
CA ARG A 53 -4.43 20.09 16.48
C ARG A 53 -4.50 18.64 17.00
N ASN A 54 -5.63 17.96 16.81
CA ASN A 54 -5.81 16.56 17.21
C ASN A 54 -4.96 15.56 16.40
N ALA A 55 -4.23 16.00 15.37
CA ALA A 55 -3.25 15.20 14.65
C ALA A 55 -1.86 15.18 15.32
N PHE A 56 -1.71 15.89 16.46
CA PHE A 56 -0.46 15.98 17.22
C PHE A 56 0.23 14.62 17.51
N PRO A 57 -0.48 13.50 17.75
CA PRO A 57 0.18 12.20 17.93
C PRO A 57 1.13 11.81 16.79
N TYR A 58 0.87 12.24 15.56
CA TYR A 58 1.77 11.95 14.42
C TYR A 58 3.04 12.80 14.44
N ILE A 59 3.03 13.97 15.09
CA ILE A 59 4.26 14.74 15.37
C ILE A 59 5.09 14.01 16.42
N ILE A 60 4.45 13.50 17.48
CA ILE A 60 5.14 12.68 18.48
C ILE A 60 5.73 11.44 17.81
N TYR A 61 4.99 10.76 16.91
CA TYR A 61 5.47 9.62 16.18
C TYR A 61 6.81 9.89 15.47
N ILE A 62 6.94 10.98 14.72
CA ILE A 62 8.19 11.27 14.01
C ILE A 62 9.31 11.71 14.97
N LEU A 63 9.00 12.41 16.07
CA LEU A 63 9.98 12.80 17.09
C LEU A 63 10.56 11.58 17.80
N LEU A 64 9.78 10.51 18.01
CA LEU A 64 10.26 9.25 18.60
C LEU A 64 11.27 8.50 17.72
N LEU A 65 11.33 8.81 16.43
CA LEU A 65 12.30 8.19 15.52
C LEU A 65 13.65 8.92 15.49
N ILE A 66 13.72 10.15 16.02
CA ILE A 66 14.94 10.97 16.01
C ILE A 66 16.09 10.34 16.81
N PRO A 67 15.87 9.80 18.04
CA PRO A 67 16.95 9.16 18.79
C PRO A 67 17.69 8.07 18.00
N GLY A 68 16.98 7.23 17.24
CA GLY A 68 17.58 6.22 16.38
C GLY A 68 18.47 6.78 15.26
N VAL A 69 18.28 8.04 14.86
CA VAL A 69 19.20 8.71 13.92
C VAL A 69 20.53 9.04 14.59
N PHE A 70 20.49 9.51 15.84
CA PHE A 70 21.72 9.79 16.60
C PHE A 70 22.50 8.50 16.89
N VAL A 71 21.81 7.42 17.28
CA VAL A 71 22.43 6.11 17.45
C VAL A 71 23.07 5.63 16.14
N ALA A 72 22.46 5.87 15.00
CA ALA A 72 23.00 5.50 13.70
C ALA A 72 24.33 6.21 13.38
N MET A 73 24.59 7.40 13.93
CA MET A 73 25.86 8.12 13.74
C MET A 73 27.04 7.35 14.34
N ASP A 74 26.80 6.60 15.42
CA ASP A 74 27.83 5.85 16.13
C ASP A 74 27.90 4.38 15.66
N THR A 75 26.80 3.82 15.16
CA THR A 75 26.69 2.38 14.86
C THR A 75 26.86 2.02 13.39
N LEU A 76 26.65 2.96 12.46
CA LEU A 76 26.90 2.72 11.04
C LEU A 76 28.41 2.76 10.74
N GLY A 77 28.90 1.75 10.00
CA GLY A 77 30.29 1.69 9.57
C GLY A 77 30.67 2.81 8.58
N PHE A 78 31.97 3.14 8.54
CA PHE A 78 32.53 4.17 7.66
C PHE A 78 32.25 3.92 6.17
N ASP A 79 32.09 2.67 5.76
CA ASP A 79 31.79 2.27 4.38
C ASP A 79 30.32 2.50 3.99
N THR A 80 29.45 2.79 4.97
CA THR A 80 28.03 3.01 4.73
C THR A 80 27.76 4.48 4.49
N ASN A 81 27.15 4.81 3.34
CA ASN A 81 26.68 6.17 3.10
C ASN A 81 25.52 6.52 4.05
N PHE A 82 25.87 7.18 5.17
CA PHE A 82 24.97 7.56 6.24
C PHE A 82 23.70 8.27 5.72
N ARG A 83 23.86 9.27 4.84
CA ARG A 83 22.72 10.02 4.28
C ARG A 83 21.75 9.08 3.55
N THR A 84 22.28 8.17 2.72
CA THR A 84 21.46 7.23 1.97
C THR A 84 20.74 6.25 2.89
N ALA A 85 21.42 5.72 3.91
CA ALA A 85 20.84 4.80 4.88
C ALA A 85 19.68 5.44 5.65
N ILE A 86 19.88 6.65 6.19
CA ILE A 86 18.83 7.40 6.92
C ILE A 86 17.65 7.73 6.00
N THR A 87 17.94 8.31 4.83
CA THR A 87 16.90 8.74 3.89
C THR A 87 16.04 7.58 3.41
N PHE A 88 16.67 6.44 3.10
CA PHE A 88 15.96 5.25 2.65
C PHE A 88 15.00 4.72 3.72
N ASN A 89 15.43 4.69 4.98
CA ASN A 89 14.66 4.09 6.07
C ASN A 89 13.62 5.04 6.68
N LEU A 90 13.85 6.36 6.69
CA LEU A 90 12.94 7.34 7.27
C LEU A 90 11.98 7.99 6.25
N SER A 91 12.25 7.94 4.95
CA SER A 91 11.36 8.56 3.95
C SER A 91 9.94 7.98 3.96
N GLY A 92 9.79 6.68 4.21
CA GLY A 92 8.49 6.03 4.37
C GLY A 92 7.72 6.51 5.61
N PRO A 93 8.28 6.38 6.81
CA PRO A 93 7.74 6.92 8.05
C PRO A 93 7.37 8.40 7.98
N LEU A 94 8.23 9.23 7.39
CA LEU A 94 7.99 10.67 7.23
C LEU A 94 6.82 10.94 6.26
N SER A 95 6.77 10.22 5.13
CA SER A 95 5.67 10.32 4.18
C SER A 95 4.33 9.93 4.80
N LEU A 96 4.30 8.88 5.63
CA LEU A 96 3.12 8.50 6.40
C LEU A 96 2.71 9.59 7.39
N CYS A 97 3.67 10.12 8.16
CA CYS A 97 3.41 11.19 9.12
C CYS A 97 2.76 12.40 8.45
N ILE A 98 3.33 12.89 7.35
CA ILE A 98 2.81 14.03 6.59
C ILE A 98 1.42 13.73 6.03
N ALA A 99 1.19 12.52 5.50
CA ALA A 99 -0.11 12.11 5.00
C ALA A 99 -1.16 12.05 6.14
N ALA A 100 -0.78 11.52 7.29
CA ALA A 100 -1.64 11.46 8.45
C ALA A 100 -1.97 12.86 8.99
N LEU A 101 -0.99 13.74 9.15
CA LEU A 101 -1.18 15.13 9.58
C LEU A 101 -2.17 15.87 8.68
N TYR A 102 -1.98 15.76 7.37
CA TYR A 102 -2.84 16.45 6.41
C TYR A 102 -4.26 15.89 6.40
N CYS A 103 -4.42 14.58 6.40
CA CYS A 103 -5.72 13.92 6.24
C CYS A 103 -6.53 13.84 7.53
N TYR A 104 -5.91 13.95 8.72
CA TYR A 104 -6.58 13.71 10.00
C TYR A 104 -7.87 14.50 10.18
N GLY A 105 -8.99 13.78 10.08
CA GLY A 105 -10.35 14.34 10.24
C GLY A 105 -10.71 15.44 9.26
N ARG A 106 -9.97 15.62 8.16
CA ARG A 106 -10.34 16.53 7.07
C ARG A 106 -11.61 16.03 6.39
N ARG A 107 -12.57 16.93 6.18
CA ARG A 107 -13.86 16.62 5.58
C ARG A 107 -13.76 16.70 4.06
N ILE A 108 -14.06 15.60 3.36
CA ILE A 108 -14.12 15.55 1.91
C ILE A 108 -15.42 14.89 1.46
N ARG A 109 -15.89 15.21 0.24
CA ARG A 109 -17.10 14.57 -0.31
C ARG A 109 -16.77 13.14 -0.76
N PHE A 110 -17.74 12.24 -0.60
CA PHE A 110 -17.64 10.86 -1.08
C PHE A 110 -17.21 10.77 -2.56
N ARG A 111 -17.70 11.67 -3.41
CA ARG A 111 -17.29 11.73 -4.82
C ARG A 111 -15.80 12.10 -5.00
N ASP A 112 -15.24 12.87 -4.10
CA ASP A 112 -13.84 13.28 -4.20
C ASP A 112 -12.88 12.14 -3.80
N ILE A 113 -13.24 11.26 -2.83
CA ILE A 113 -12.45 10.06 -2.56
C ILE A 113 -12.47 9.08 -3.73
N LEU A 114 -13.61 8.93 -4.43
CA LEU A 114 -13.67 8.11 -5.64
C LEU A 114 -12.76 8.67 -6.74
N LYS A 115 -12.71 10.00 -6.91
CA LYS A 115 -11.75 10.62 -7.84
C LYS A 115 -10.30 10.42 -7.43
N MET A 116 -9.96 10.51 -6.13
CA MET A 116 -8.60 10.19 -5.67
C MET A 116 -8.20 8.77 -6.04
N MET A 117 -9.11 7.80 -5.88
CA MET A 117 -8.87 6.43 -6.33
C MET A 117 -8.59 6.36 -7.83
N ASP A 118 -9.35 7.09 -8.65
CA ASP A 118 -9.11 7.15 -10.09
C ASP A 118 -7.71 7.72 -10.40
N TYR A 119 -7.25 8.76 -9.67
CA TYR A 119 -5.89 9.31 -9.82
C TYR A 119 -4.78 8.31 -9.42
N ILE A 120 -5.01 7.42 -8.46
CA ILE A 120 -4.10 6.31 -8.17
C ILE A 120 -4.14 5.25 -9.27
N ILE A 121 -5.33 4.93 -9.78
CA ILE A 121 -5.55 3.89 -10.79
C ILE A 121 -4.85 4.24 -12.13
N TYR A 122 -4.87 5.50 -12.57
CA TYR A 122 -4.32 5.89 -13.87
C TYR A 122 -2.85 5.50 -14.06
N PRO A 123 -1.91 5.84 -13.18
CA PRO A 123 -0.53 5.38 -13.33
C PRO A 123 -0.37 3.87 -13.12
N LEU A 124 -1.23 3.22 -12.33
CA LEU A 124 -1.23 1.77 -12.20
C LEU A 124 -1.67 1.08 -13.50
N ILE A 125 -2.55 1.68 -14.28
CA ILE A 125 -2.88 1.22 -15.64
C ILE A 125 -1.63 1.30 -16.53
N ALA A 126 -0.92 2.44 -16.52
CA ALA A 126 0.30 2.60 -17.29
C ALA A 126 1.37 1.57 -16.88
N MET A 127 1.53 1.34 -15.57
CA MET A 127 2.41 0.30 -15.03
C MET A 127 1.99 -1.09 -15.51
N THR A 128 0.70 -1.39 -15.52
CA THR A 128 0.18 -2.69 -15.97
C THR A 128 0.50 -2.92 -17.44
N ILE A 129 0.24 -1.93 -18.29
CA ILE A 129 0.59 -1.97 -19.72
C ILE A 129 2.10 -2.19 -19.90
N TYR A 130 2.93 -1.44 -19.16
CA TYR A 130 4.38 -1.59 -19.22
C TYR A 130 4.82 -3.03 -18.86
N VAL A 131 4.25 -3.62 -17.79
CA VAL A 131 4.58 -4.99 -17.39
C VAL A 131 4.17 -6.00 -18.46
N PHE A 132 3.05 -5.79 -19.17
CA PHE A 132 2.69 -6.62 -20.32
C PHE A 132 3.68 -6.48 -21.48
N LEU A 133 4.09 -5.26 -21.80
CA LEU A 133 5.03 -4.98 -22.88
C LEU A 133 6.47 -5.42 -22.56
N TYR A 134 6.83 -5.45 -21.28
CA TYR A 134 8.17 -5.88 -20.82
C TYR A 134 8.42 -7.39 -21.03
N THR A 135 7.36 -8.20 -21.06
CA THR A 135 7.44 -9.65 -21.23
C THR A 135 6.64 -10.12 -22.47
N PRO A 136 6.94 -9.61 -23.69
CA PRO A 136 6.03 -9.80 -24.81
C PRO A 136 6.13 -11.17 -25.46
N ASP A 137 7.33 -11.76 -25.62
CA ASP A 137 7.56 -12.83 -26.59
C ASP A 137 8.14 -14.11 -26.00
N ARG A 138 8.29 -14.22 -24.69
CA ARG A 138 8.77 -15.45 -24.05
C ARG A 138 7.60 -16.17 -23.42
N SER A 139 7.47 -17.46 -23.72
CA SER A 139 6.52 -18.30 -23.02
C SER A 139 6.76 -18.17 -21.51
N LEU A 140 5.70 -17.96 -20.74
CA LEU A 140 5.79 -17.70 -19.29
C LEU A 140 6.41 -18.87 -18.53
N ASP A 141 6.29 -20.10 -19.04
CA ASP A 141 6.94 -21.31 -18.56
C ASP A 141 8.47 -21.24 -18.66
N THR A 142 9.03 -20.61 -19.70
CA THR A 142 10.48 -20.42 -19.84
C THR A 142 11.04 -19.32 -18.93
N ILE A 143 10.21 -18.36 -18.49
CA ILE A 143 10.60 -17.29 -17.56
C ILE A 143 10.33 -17.70 -16.13
N ALA A 144 9.24 -18.42 -15.87
CA ALA A 144 8.86 -18.92 -14.55
C ALA A 144 9.61 -20.22 -14.20
N THR A 145 10.94 -20.18 -14.28
CA THR A 145 11.81 -21.35 -13.99
C THR A 145 11.88 -21.71 -12.51
N THR A 146 11.42 -20.82 -11.64
CA THR A 146 11.42 -21.04 -10.20
C THR A 146 10.07 -20.67 -9.58
N SER A 147 9.71 -21.29 -8.45
CA SER A 147 8.56 -20.91 -7.65
C SER A 147 8.80 -19.68 -6.77
N ALA A 148 9.95 -19.01 -6.88
CA ALA A 148 10.26 -17.79 -6.15
C ALA A 148 9.65 -16.55 -6.83
N SER A 149 9.50 -15.44 -6.09
CA SER A 149 9.10 -14.16 -6.67
C SER A 149 10.16 -13.70 -7.68
N ASN A 150 9.71 -13.29 -8.88
CA ASN A 150 10.60 -13.11 -10.04
C ASN A 150 10.53 -11.66 -10.56
N PRO A 151 11.66 -10.91 -10.58
CA PRO A 151 11.73 -9.58 -11.17
C PRO A 151 11.38 -9.56 -12.66
N SER A 152 11.75 -10.55 -13.44
CA SER A 152 11.46 -10.61 -14.89
C SER A 152 9.96 -10.65 -15.18
N LEU A 153 9.17 -11.30 -14.32
CA LEU A 153 7.70 -11.32 -14.40
C LEU A 153 7.05 -10.07 -13.80
N SER A 154 7.86 -9.22 -13.17
CA SER A 154 7.46 -7.99 -12.49
C SER A 154 7.96 -6.73 -13.20
N GLY A 155 8.20 -6.78 -14.51
CA GLY A 155 8.68 -5.64 -15.30
C GLY A 155 10.11 -5.22 -14.99
N GLY A 156 10.97 -6.16 -14.57
CA GLY A 156 12.38 -5.90 -14.23
C GLY A 156 12.58 -5.25 -12.86
N TYR A 157 11.52 -5.17 -12.03
CA TYR A 157 11.56 -4.47 -10.74
C TYR A 157 11.15 -5.39 -9.59
N GLY A 158 11.32 -4.91 -8.33
CA GLY A 158 11.08 -5.67 -7.12
C GLY A 158 9.66 -6.26 -7.02
N PRO A 159 9.49 -7.59 -7.07
CA PRO A 159 8.17 -8.22 -7.19
C PRO A 159 7.22 -7.89 -6.04
N ASN A 160 7.72 -7.70 -4.81
CA ASN A 160 6.89 -7.34 -3.67
C ASN A 160 6.26 -5.95 -3.83
N GLN A 161 7.02 -4.97 -4.36
CA GLN A 161 6.52 -3.61 -4.58
C GLN A 161 5.51 -3.57 -5.73
N VAL A 162 5.80 -4.29 -6.81
CA VAL A 162 4.90 -4.41 -7.97
C VAL A 162 3.60 -5.10 -7.58
N SER A 163 3.68 -6.23 -6.85
CA SER A 163 2.50 -6.94 -6.35
C SER A 163 1.65 -6.06 -5.41
N THR A 164 2.30 -5.29 -4.53
CA THR A 164 1.60 -4.34 -3.63
C THR A 164 0.85 -3.27 -4.43
N ALA A 165 1.50 -2.68 -5.44
CA ALA A 165 0.89 -1.65 -6.28
C ALA A 165 -0.25 -2.21 -7.13
N LEU A 166 -0.07 -3.38 -7.77
CA LEU A 166 -1.13 -4.06 -8.52
C LEU A 166 -2.29 -4.49 -7.60
N GLY A 167 -1.98 -5.03 -6.42
CA GLY A 167 -3.00 -5.39 -5.43
C GLY A 167 -3.84 -4.21 -4.96
N LEU A 168 -3.21 -3.03 -4.75
CA LEU A 168 -3.93 -1.79 -4.50
C LEU A 168 -4.84 -1.44 -5.69
N GLY A 169 -4.33 -1.52 -6.92
CA GLY A 169 -5.10 -1.27 -8.14
C GLY A 169 -6.31 -2.19 -8.27
N VAL A 170 -6.13 -3.49 -8.02
CA VAL A 170 -7.22 -4.48 -7.99
C VAL A 170 -8.29 -4.08 -6.97
N PHE A 171 -7.91 -3.74 -5.74
CA PHE A 171 -8.86 -3.29 -4.74
C PHE A 171 -9.62 -2.03 -5.15
N LEU A 172 -8.91 -1.00 -5.64
CA LEU A 172 -9.52 0.26 -6.06
C LEU A 172 -10.47 0.07 -7.23
N LEU A 173 -10.11 -0.73 -8.23
CA LEU A 173 -10.98 -1.09 -9.35
C LEU A 173 -12.16 -1.98 -8.91
N TYR A 174 -11.97 -2.87 -7.94
CA TYR A 174 -13.05 -3.62 -7.34
C TYR A 174 -14.08 -2.70 -6.65
N THR A 175 -13.63 -1.65 -5.95
CA THR A 175 -14.57 -0.66 -5.41
C THR A 175 -15.35 0.05 -6.51
N ARG A 176 -14.69 0.34 -7.66
CA ARG A 176 -15.35 0.93 -8.84
C ARG A 176 -16.26 -0.06 -9.57
N PHE A 177 -16.04 -1.35 -9.44
CA PHE A 177 -16.99 -2.38 -9.87
C PHE A 177 -18.27 -2.38 -9.03
N LEU A 178 -18.16 -2.25 -7.72
CA LEU A 178 -19.33 -2.13 -6.84
C LEU A 178 -20.04 -0.78 -7.01
N ILE A 179 -19.28 0.33 -7.20
CA ILE A 179 -19.75 1.70 -7.38
C ILE A 179 -19.39 2.16 -8.79
N PRO A 180 -20.22 1.85 -9.81
CA PRO A 180 -19.84 1.94 -11.20
C PRO A 180 -19.62 3.39 -11.69
N TYR A 181 -18.81 3.52 -12.71
CA TYR A 181 -18.68 4.76 -13.49
C TYR A 181 -20.01 5.08 -14.19
N LYS A 182 -20.29 6.36 -14.37
CA LYS A 182 -21.49 6.80 -15.10
C LYS A 182 -21.42 6.45 -16.59
N ASN A 183 -20.23 6.57 -17.18
CA ASN A 183 -19.98 6.21 -18.58
C ASN A 183 -19.72 4.68 -18.66
N LYS A 184 -20.53 3.99 -19.46
CA LYS A 184 -20.46 2.53 -19.63
C LYS A 184 -19.14 2.07 -20.29
N LEU A 185 -18.63 2.84 -21.27
CA LEU A 185 -17.37 2.53 -21.94
C LEU A 185 -16.20 2.62 -20.94
N VAL A 186 -16.12 3.71 -20.17
CA VAL A 186 -15.10 3.85 -19.12
C VAL A 186 -15.22 2.71 -18.11
N HIS A 187 -16.44 2.37 -17.71
CA HIS A 187 -16.64 1.24 -16.78
C HIS A 187 -16.11 -0.08 -17.37
N PHE A 188 -16.42 -0.39 -18.62
CA PHE A 188 -15.93 -1.59 -19.30
C PHE A 188 -14.40 -1.63 -19.37
N VAL A 189 -13.77 -0.54 -19.82
CA VAL A 189 -12.30 -0.42 -19.88
C VAL A 189 -11.65 -0.62 -18.51
N MET A 190 -12.23 -0.02 -17.47
CA MET A 190 -11.70 -0.18 -16.11
C MET A 190 -11.87 -1.61 -15.58
N MET A 191 -12.94 -2.32 -15.96
CA MET A 191 -13.10 -3.73 -15.60
C MET A 191 -12.13 -4.63 -16.34
N PHE A 192 -11.80 -4.32 -17.59
CA PHE A 192 -10.71 -4.99 -18.30
C PHE A 192 -9.37 -4.86 -17.52
N PHE A 193 -9.03 -3.64 -17.07
CA PHE A 193 -7.82 -3.44 -16.28
C PHE A 193 -7.88 -4.09 -14.88
N LEU A 194 -9.05 -4.25 -14.28
CA LEU A 194 -9.20 -5.03 -13.05
C LEU A 194 -8.70 -6.47 -13.26
N VAL A 195 -9.15 -7.13 -14.33
CA VAL A 195 -8.73 -8.50 -14.68
C VAL A 195 -7.24 -8.55 -15.02
N ALA A 196 -6.77 -7.61 -15.85
CA ALA A 196 -5.37 -7.52 -16.25
C ALA A 196 -4.42 -7.31 -15.05
N MET A 197 -4.76 -6.42 -14.10
CA MET A 197 -3.98 -6.21 -12.89
C MET A 197 -3.99 -7.43 -11.97
N ALA A 198 -5.14 -8.11 -11.80
CA ALA A 198 -5.24 -9.31 -10.99
C ALA A 198 -4.36 -10.45 -11.57
N TYR A 199 -4.41 -10.66 -12.87
CA TYR A 199 -3.55 -11.60 -13.58
C TYR A 199 -2.06 -11.29 -13.39
N ARG A 200 -1.66 -10.03 -13.63
CA ARG A 200 -0.24 -9.62 -13.48
C ARG A 200 0.22 -9.66 -12.03
N ALA A 201 -0.66 -9.40 -11.05
CA ALA A 201 -0.34 -9.54 -9.63
C ALA A 201 0.01 -10.99 -9.26
N LEU A 202 -0.72 -11.99 -9.78
CA LEU A 202 -0.41 -13.41 -9.59
C LEU A 202 0.94 -13.78 -10.22
N LEU A 203 1.23 -13.28 -11.43
CA LEU A 203 2.48 -13.54 -12.14
C LEU A 203 3.74 -12.99 -11.47
N THR A 204 3.62 -12.06 -10.53
CA THR A 204 4.79 -11.61 -9.73
C THR A 204 5.32 -12.69 -8.80
N PHE A 205 4.56 -13.76 -8.55
CA PHE A 205 4.79 -14.76 -7.51
C PHE A 205 4.97 -14.18 -6.09
N SER A 206 4.64 -12.91 -5.90
CA SER A 206 4.62 -12.27 -4.59
C SER A 206 3.22 -12.37 -3.98
N ARG A 207 3.04 -13.23 -3.01
CA ARG A 207 1.75 -13.52 -2.36
C ARG A 207 1.17 -12.34 -1.58
N GLY A 208 2.05 -11.48 -1.00
CA GLY A 208 1.63 -10.43 -0.07
C GLY A 208 0.64 -9.42 -0.67
N GLY A 209 0.91 -8.88 -1.87
CA GLY A 209 0.02 -7.93 -2.53
C GLY A 209 -1.32 -8.55 -2.93
N VAL A 210 -1.31 -9.81 -3.38
CA VAL A 210 -2.53 -10.56 -3.75
C VAL A 210 -3.42 -10.78 -2.52
N PHE A 211 -2.86 -11.30 -1.42
CA PHE A 211 -3.61 -11.50 -0.19
C PHE A 211 -4.15 -10.19 0.38
N THR A 212 -3.36 -9.12 0.34
CA THR A 212 -3.79 -7.80 0.77
C THR A 212 -5.00 -7.33 -0.04
N ALA A 213 -5.00 -7.48 -1.36
CA ALA A 213 -6.13 -7.10 -2.22
C ALA A 213 -7.40 -7.91 -1.90
N ILE A 214 -7.27 -9.23 -1.70
CA ILE A 214 -8.40 -10.12 -1.37
C ILE A 214 -9.00 -9.74 -0.01
N ILE A 215 -8.18 -9.55 1.02
CA ILE A 215 -8.64 -9.18 2.36
C ILE A 215 -9.33 -7.82 2.35
N MET A 216 -8.75 -6.82 1.68
CA MET A 216 -9.37 -5.49 1.55
C MET A 216 -10.72 -5.57 0.83
N ALA A 217 -10.81 -6.32 -0.28
CA ALA A 217 -12.04 -6.48 -1.04
C ALA A 217 -13.11 -7.19 -0.23
N GLY A 218 -12.74 -8.24 0.53
CA GLY A 218 -13.63 -8.95 1.43
C GLY A 218 -14.21 -8.05 2.52
N VAL A 219 -13.33 -7.32 3.25
CA VAL A 219 -13.76 -6.39 4.30
C VAL A 219 -14.62 -5.27 3.74
N PHE A 220 -14.24 -4.70 2.59
CA PHE A 220 -15.06 -3.65 1.95
C PHE A 220 -16.44 -4.18 1.54
N THR A 221 -16.52 -5.41 1.01
CA THR A 221 -17.78 -6.05 0.64
C THR A 221 -18.69 -6.23 1.87
N VAL A 222 -18.14 -6.70 2.98
CA VAL A 222 -18.89 -6.85 4.24
C VAL A 222 -19.45 -5.50 4.71
N ILE A 223 -18.63 -4.43 4.65
CA ILE A 223 -19.07 -3.08 5.04
C ILE A 223 -20.18 -2.59 4.09
N VAL A 224 -20.01 -2.73 2.77
CA VAL A 224 -21.03 -2.32 1.80
C VAL A 224 -22.31 -3.10 2.02
N TYR A 225 -22.21 -4.41 2.25
CA TYR A 225 -23.35 -5.29 2.48
C TYR A 225 -24.12 -4.91 3.75
N SER A 226 -23.42 -4.52 4.84
CA SER A 226 -24.04 -4.13 6.11
C SER A 226 -24.82 -2.82 6.03
N VAL A 227 -24.39 -1.87 5.16
CA VAL A 227 -25.01 -0.53 5.07
C VAL A 227 -26.02 -0.39 3.92
N THR A 228 -26.24 -1.45 3.10
CA THR A 228 -27.12 -1.39 1.93
C THR A 228 -28.51 -1.99 2.20
N SER A 229 -29.51 -1.54 1.42
CA SER A 229 -30.88 -2.08 1.46
C SER A 229 -30.96 -3.49 0.87
N LEU A 230 -32.01 -4.26 1.23
CA LEU A 230 -32.23 -5.64 0.74
C LEU A 230 -32.16 -5.77 -0.79
N LYS A 231 -32.79 -4.85 -1.55
CA LYS A 231 -32.71 -4.83 -3.03
C LYS A 231 -31.28 -4.65 -3.55
N THR A 232 -30.47 -3.88 -2.83
CA THR A 232 -29.07 -3.65 -3.20
C THR A 232 -28.19 -4.82 -2.80
N LYS A 233 -28.50 -5.49 -1.69
CA LYS A 233 -27.82 -6.72 -1.24
C LYS A 233 -27.83 -7.80 -2.32
N SER A 234 -29.00 -8.08 -2.92
CA SER A 234 -29.11 -9.06 -4.02
C SER A 234 -28.17 -8.72 -5.20
N LYS A 235 -28.09 -7.44 -5.60
CA LYS A 235 -27.17 -7.00 -6.66
C LYS A 235 -25.70 -7.14 -6.26
N VAL A 236 -25.36 -6.86 -4.99
CA VAL A 236 -23.99 -7.03 -4.46
C VAL A 236 -23.62 -8.51 -4.43
N THR A 237 -24.55 -9.39 -4.01
CA THR A 237 -24.33 -10.84 -4.01
C THR A 237 -24.06 -11.36 -5.41
N LEU A 238 -24.85 -10.95 -6.41
CA LEU A 238 -24.64 -11.37 -7.80
C LEU A 238 -23.27 -10.90 -8.33
N LYS A 239 -22.87 -9.66 -8.03
CA LYS A 239 -21.55 -9.15 -8.36
C LYS A 239 -20.44 -9.95 -7.67
N LEU A 240 -20.63 -10.31 -6.40
CA LEU A 240 -19.67 -11.11 -5.64
C LEU A 240 -19.48 -12.50 -6.26
N LEU A 241 -20.58 -13.18 -6.61
CA LEU A 241 -20.52 -14.47 -7.30
C LEU A 241 -19.79 -14.36 -8.65
N GLY A 242 -20.10 -13.32 -9.44
CA GLY A 242 -19.38 -13.05 -10.68
C GLY A 242 -17.88 -12.80 -10.46
N THR A 243 -17.53 -12.01 -9.43
CA THR A 243 -16.12 -11.77 -9.06
C THR A 243 -15.42 -13.06 -8.67
N LEU A 244 -16.05 -13.92 -7.89
CA LEU A 244 -15.50 -15.21 -7.49
C LEU A 244 -15.23 -16.09 -8.71
N GLY A 245 -16.19 -16.20 -9.65
CA GLY A 245 -16.01 -16.95 -10.90
C GLY A 245 -14.84 -16.41 -11.74
N VAL A 246 -14.74 -15.09 -11.90
CA VAL A 246 -13.63 -14.47 -12.64
C VAL A 246 -12.29 -14.71 -11.90
N THR A 247 -12.24 -14.61 -10.59
CA THR A 247 -11.02 -14.86 -9.80
C THR A 247 -10.55 -16.30 -9.95
N ILE A 248 -11.46 -17.27 -9.89
CA ILE A 248 -11.18 -18.69 -10.13
C ILE A 248 -10.66 -18.89 -11.56
N GLY A 249 -11.30 -18.27 -12.55
CA GLY A 249 -10.86 -18.33 -13.94
C GLY A 249 -9.46 -17.78 -14.16
N ILE A 250 -9.14 -16.61 -13.56
CA ILE A 250 -7.79 -16.01 -13.63
C ILE A 250 -6.77 -16.93 -12.96
N TRP A 251 -7.11 -17.53 -11.82
CA TRP A 251 -6.24 -18.47 -11.11
C TRP A 251 -5.87 -19.68 -11.97
N PHE A 252 -6.86 -20.38 -12.51
CA PHE A 252 -6.61 -21.54 -13.37
C PHE A 252 -5.89 -21.17 -14.66
N PHE A 253 -6.26 -20.06 -15.29
CA PHE A 253 -5.56 -19.55 -16.45
C PHE A 253 -4.07 -19.30 -16.15
N THR A 254 -3.77 -18.62 -15.03
CA THR A 254 -2.38 -18.33 -14.63
C THR A 254 -1.63 -19.61 -14.26
N LEU A 255 -2.31 -20.57 -13.64
CA LEU A 255 -1.73 -21.87 -13.29
C LEU A 255 -1.26 -22.61 -14.56
N ILE A 256 -2.10 -22.66 -15.60
CA ILE A 256 -1.77 -23.28 -16.89
C ILE A 256 -0.62 -22.53 -17.56
N GLN A 257 -0.69 -21.20 -17.65
CA GLN A 257 0.32 -20.37 -18.30
C GLN A 257 1.71 -20.44 -17.64
N THR A 258 1.78 -20.79 -16.36
CA THR A 258 3.05 -20.93 -15.62
C THR A 258 3.51 -22.38 -15.47
N GLY A 259 2.93 -23.33 -16.22
CA GLY A 259 3.29 -24.75 -16.11
C GLY A 259 3.17 -25.30 -14.68
N GLY A 260 2.20 -24.82 -13.89
CA GLY A 260 1.99 -25.24 -12.50
C GLY A 260 2.87 -24.51 -11.47
N MET A 261 3.84 -23.68 -11.87
CA MET A 261 4.76 -22.98 -10.93
C MET A 261 4.03 -22.06 -9.95
N LEU A 262 2.91 -21.46 -10.36
CA LEU A 262 2.06 -20.69 -9.46
C LEU A 262 1.52 -21.59 -8.32
N GLY A 263 1.04 -22.81 -8.64
CA GLY A 263 0.60 -23.78 -7.63
C GLY A 263 1.70 -24.11 -6.63
N ASN A 264 2.87 -24.49 -7.14
CA ASN A 264 4.06 -24.75 -6.32
C ASN A 264 4.40 -23.60 -5.39
N ARG A 265 4.24 -22.34 -5.87
CA ARG A 265 4.47 -21.14 -5.05
C ARG A 265 3.52 -21.05 -3.87
N TYR A 266 2.23 -21.32 -4.08
CA TYR A 266 1.22 -21.19 -3.03
C TYR A 266 1.19 -22.41 -2.10
N GLU A 267 1.60 -23.58 -2.58
CA GLU A 267 1.77 -24.81 -1.80
C GLU A 267 3.13 -24.91 -1.09
N ASN A 268 3.97 -23.86 -1.17
CA ASN A 268 5.31 -23.81 -0.60
C ASN A 268 6.26 -24.91 -1.14
N LYS A 269 6.13 -25.24 -2.42
CA LYS A 269 6.99 -26.19 -3.13
C LYS A 269 8.07 -25.49 -3.95
N ASP A 270 9.15 -26.20 -4.21
CA ASP A 270 10.20 -25.77 -5.14
C ASP A 270 9.76 -25.91 -6.61
N SER A 271 10.65 -25.62 -7.56
CA SER A 271 10.37 -25.74 -9.00
C SER A 271 10.09 -27.18 -9.46
N ILE A 272 10.52 -28.18 -8.69
CA ILE A 272 10.38 -29.61 -9.00
C ILE A 272 9.21 -30.24 -8.22
N GLY A 273 8.49 -29.44 -7.44
CA GLY A 273 7.31 -29.87 -6.66
C GLY A 273 7.64 -30.45 -5.27
N ARG A 274 8.89 -30.35 -4.79
CA ARG A 274 9.27 -30.81 -3.45
C ARG A 274 8.92 -29.73 -2.41
N GLU A 275 8.53 -30.13 -1.23
CA GLU A 275 8.25 -29.21 -0.12
C GLU A 275 9.52 -28.48 0.31
N LYS A 276 9.39 -27.16 0.50
CA LYS A 276 10.44 -26.35 1.11
C LYS A 276 10.35 -26.44 2.62
N GLY A 277 11.45 -26.72 3.29
CA GLY A 277 11.50 -26.79 4.74
C GLY A 277 11.15 -25.48 5.44
N ASP A 278 11.37 -24.34 4.78
CA ASP A 278 11.03 -23.01 5.29
C ASP A 278 9.85 -22.39 4.54
N ILE A 279 8.68 -22.35 5.21
CA ILE A 279 7.46 -21.70 4.72
C ILE A 279 7.65 -20.18 4.60
N THR A 280 8.51 -19.59 5.43
CA THR A 280 8.71 -18.14 5.53
C THR A 280 9.68 -17.59 4.49
N THR A 281 10.38 -18.46 3.76
CA THR A 281 11.40 -18.07 2.77
C THR A 281 12.48 -17.15 3.35
N GLY A 282 13.06 -17.51 4.52
CA GLY A 282 14.11 -16.76 5.24
C GLY A 282 13.60 -15.57 6.06
N ARG A 283 12.29 -15.29 6.07
CA ARG A 283 11.78 -14.12 6.82
C ARG A 283 11.77 -14.33 8.33
N LEU A 284 11.64 -15.59 8.79
CA LEU A 284 11.69 -15.88 10.21
C LEU A 284 13.09 -15.64 10.77
N SER A 285 14.16 -16.04 10.06
CA SER A 285 15.54 -15.79 10.50
C SER A 285 15.85 -14.30 10.56
N LEU A 286 15.38 -13.50 9.57
CA LEU A 286 15.52 -12.05 9.61
C LEU A 286 14.75 -11.44 10.80
N PHE A 287 13.54 -11.91 11.08
CA PHE A 287 12.76 -11.45 12.24
C PHE A 287 13.44 -11.79 13.57
N LEU A 288 14.02 -12.99 13.70
CA LEU A 288 14.72 -13.40 14.91
C LEU A 288 15.98 -12.56 15.12
N ALA A 289 16.76 -12.29 14.07
CA ALA A 289 17.92 -11.40 14.15
C ALA A 289 17.52 -9.95 14.54
N GLU A 290 16.41 -9.45 14.00
CA GLU A 290 15.87 -8.13 14.36
C GLU A 290 15.35 -8.09 15.81
N TYR A 291 14.82 -9.21 16.32
CA TYR A 291 14.43 -9.36 17.72
C TYR A 291 15.66 -9.41 18.64
N GLU A 292 16.71 -10.12 18.25
CA GLU A 292 18.00 -10.13 18.96
C GLU A 292 18.60 -8.73 19.04
N ALA A 293 18.63 -8.00 17.90
CA ALA A 293 19.04 -6.60 17.87
C ALA A 293 18.27 -5.70 18.85
N PHE A 294 16.96 -5.95 19.03
CA PHE A 294 16.17 -5.25 20.03
C PHE A 294 16.57 -5.64 21.47
N THR A 295 16.85 -6.92 21.74
CA THR A 295 17.24 -7.35 23.09
C THR A 295 18.62 -6.80 23.49
N ASP A 296 19.53 -6.61 22.52
CA ASP A 296 20.84 -6.02 22.73
C ASP A 296 20.77 -4.51 23.02
N SER A 297 19.80 -3.82 22.40
CA SER A 297 19.64 -2.36 22.54
C SER A 297 18.17 -1.97 22.74
N PRO A 298 17.55 -2.31 23.91
CA PRO A 298 16.10 -2.26 24.07
C PRO A 298 15.52 -0.84 24.15
N VAL A 299 16.31 0.17 24.55
CA VAL A 299 15.80 1.54 24.77
C VAL A 299 15.83 2.34 23.46
N PHE A 300 16.99 2.46 22.84
CA PHE A 300 17.21 3.32 21.67
C PHE A 300 17.29 2.55 20.35
N GLY A 301 17.38 1.22 20.40
CA GLY A 301 17.63 0.36 19.24
C GLY A 301 19.09 0.44 18.75
N ILE A 302 19.36 -0.31 17.68
CA ILE A 302 20.69 -0.36 17.05
C ILE A 302 20.98 0.80 16.08
N GLY A 303 20.01 1.71 15.88
CA GLY A 303 20.12 2.86 15.00
C GLY A 303 19.53 2.63 13.60
N VAL A 304 19.09 3.73 12.99
CA VAL A 304 18.41 3.73 11.68
C VAL A 304 19.34 3.23 10.57
N GLY A 305 18.89 2.20 9.84
CA GLY A 305 19.64 1.64 8.71
C GLY A 305 20.71 0.61 9.10
N LYS A 306 20.97 0.36 10.40
CA LYS A 306 21.94 -0.64 10.87
C LYS A 306 21.45 -2.09 10.64
N THR A 307 20.13 -2.30 10.55
CA THR A 307 19.53 -3.64 10.42
C THR A 307 20.14 -4.47 9.30
N LYS A 308 20.47 -3.85 8.15
CA LYS A 308 21.08 -4.55 7.02
C LYS A 308 22.47 -5.10 7.33
N SER A 309 23.34 -4.31 7.94
CA SER A 309 24.68 -4.76 8.36
C SER A 309 24.60 -5.73 9.54
N TYR A 310 23.64 -5.58 10.43
CA TYR A 310 23.39 -6.52 11.51
C TYR A 310 22.98 -7.91 10.98
N HIS A 311 22.14 -7.98 9.93
CA HIS A 311 21.84 -9.24 9.25
C HIS A 311 23.10 -9.89 8.65
N GLU A 312 24.00 -9.08 8.09
CA GLU A 312 25.27 -9.58 7.57
C GLU A 312 26.17 -10.13 8.67
N GLU A 313 26.25 -9.46 9.82
CA GLU A 313 27.02 -9.89 10.99
C GLU A 313 26.48 -11.21 11.58
N ILE A 314 25.16 -11.37 11.71
CA ILE A 314 24.54 -12.55 12.38
C ILE A 314 24.24 -13.70 11.40
N LEU A 315 23.77 -13.39 10.18
CA LEU A 315 23.29 -14.40 9.23
C LEU A 315 24.26 -14.64 8.05
N GLY A 316 25.35 -13.86 7.97
CA GLY A 316 26.29 -13.90 6.85
C GLY A 316 25.73 -13.39 5.53
N ASN A 317 24.55 -12.78 5.53
CA ASN A 317 23.86 -12.29 4.33
C ASN A 317 23.34 -10.87 4.53
N SER A 318 23.78 -9.95 3.66
CA SER A 318 23.35 -8.54 3.67
C SER A 318 21.95 -8.37 3.07
N LEU A 319 20.93 -8.91 3.73
CA LEU A 319 19.53 -8.85 3.26
C LEU A 319 18.79 -7.69 3.93
N PRO A 320 18.08 -6.87 3.13
CA PRO A 320 17.26 -5.80 3.69
C PRO A 320 15.99 -6.40 4.33
N THR A 321 15.57 -5.83 5.46
CA THR A 321 14.31 -6.23 6.10
C THR A 321 13.10 -6.07 5.16
N HIS A 322 12.14 -6.96 5.32
CA HIS A 322 10.85 -6.93 4.63
C HIS A 322 9.69 -6.57 5.57
N ASN A 323 9.94 -6.56 6.88
CA ASN A 323 8.94 -6.27 7.91
C ASN A 323 9.27 -4.93 8.58
N GLU A 324 8.40 -3.95 8.40
CA GLU A 324 8.57 -2.62 8.99
C GLU A 324 8.41 -2.62 10.51
N ILE A 325 7.60 -3.54 11.06
CA ILE A 325 7.33 -3.59 12.49
C ILE A 325 8.59 -4.03 13.24
N SER A 326 9.20 -5.15 12.84
CA SER A 326 10.43 -5.63 13.48
C SER A 326 11.58 -4.66 13.25
N ARG A 327 11.69 -4.06 12.06
CA ARG A 327 12.66 -3.01 11.78
C ARG A 327 12.51 -1.79 12.71
N MET A 328 11.29 -1.30 12.91
CA MET A 328 11.03 -0.17 13.80
C MET A 328 11.41 -0.48 15.25
N ILE A 329 11.18 -1.72 15.68
CA ILE A 329 11.53 -2.17 17.03
C ILE A 329 13.05 -2.31 17.17
N SER A 330 13.73 -2.94 16.21
CA SER A 330 15.18 -3.13 16.26
C SER A 330 15.96 -1.82 16.11
N GLU A 331 15.56 -0.96 15.15
CA GLU A 331 16.28 0.30 14.88
C GLU A 331 16.02 1.41 15.91
N HIS A 332 14.87 1.40 16.59
CA HIS A 332 14.45 2.47 17.50
C HIS A 332 14.14 1.99 18.93
N GLY A 333 14.25 0.70 19.21
CA GLY A 333 14.01 0.15 20.55
C GLY A 333 12.61 0.44 21.08
N PHE A 334 12.51 0.79 22.35
CA PHE A 334 11.25 1.19 23.01
C PHE A 334 10.55 2.35 22.32
N PHE A 335 11.28 3.33 21.80
CA PHE A 335 10.70 4.43 21.03
C PHE A 335 10.00 3.95 19.76
N GLY A 336 10.54 2.91 19.10
CA GLY A 336 9.91 2.24 17.96
C GLY A 336 8.59 1.58 18.33
N ILE A 337 8.52 0.92 19.49
CA ILE A 337 7.28 0.31 20.00
C ILE A 337 6.21 1.40 20.23
N VAL A 338 6.55 2.49 20.93
CA VAL A 338 5.63 3.60 21.20
C VAL A 338 5.16 4.24 19.88
N ALA A 339 6.06 4.42 18.92
CA ALA A 339 5.75 4.94 17.60
C ALA A 339 4.73 4.04 16.86
N LEU A 340 4.91 2.73 16.88
CA LEU A 340 3.97 1.76 16.31
C LEU A 340 2.61 1.79 17.02
N MET A 341 2.59 1.91 18.34
CA MET A 341 1.35 2.05 19.12
C MET A 341 0.58 3.31 18.72
N ILE A 342 1.26 4.43 18.46
CA ILE A 342 0.60 5.63 17.94
C ILE A 342 -0.06 5.35 16.59
N LEU A 343 0.62 4.66 15.67
CA LEU A 343 0.06 4.34 14.35
C LEU A 343 -1.15 3.40 14.43
N LEU A 344 -1.21 2.53 15.41
CA LEU A 344 -2.35 1.62 15.62
C LEU A 344 -3.51 2.32 16.35
N CYS A 345 -3.21 3.07 17.40
CA CYS A 345 -4.24 3.64 18.29
C CYS A 345 -4.86 4.94 17.76
N ALA A 346 -4.05 5.84 17.15
CA ALA A 346 -4.56 7.14 16.70
C ALA A 346 -5.71 7.05 15.67
N PRO A 347 -5.71 6.10 14.69
CA PRO A 347 -6.86 5.90 13.80
C PRO A 347 -8.11 5.42 14.53
N ILE A 348 -7.97 4.57 15.55
CA ILE A 348 -9.09 4.04 16.35
C ILE A 348 -9.80 5.20 17.06
N PHE A 349 -9.06 6.14 17.68
CA PHE A 349 -9.65 7.34 18.27
C PHE A 349 -10.43 8.17 17.26
N THR A 350 -9.94 8.26 16.01
CA THR A 350 -10.65 8.93 14.92
C THR A 350 -12.00 8.27 14.64
N LYS A 351 -12.06 6.95 14.68
CA LYS A 351 -13.29 6.18 14.48
C LYS A 351 -14.26 6.34 15.64
N LEU A 352 -13.76 6.30 16.87
CA LEU A 352 -14.56 6.50 18.10
C LEU A 352 -15.20 7.88 18.16
N GLN A 353 -14.56 8.91 17.55
CA GLN A 353 -15.15 10.25 17.38
C GLN A 353 -16.32 10.30 16.36
N GLY A 354 -16.84 9.17 15.92
CA GLY A 354 -17.99 9.10 15.02
C GLY A 354 -17.70 9.51 13.57
N ARG A 355 -16.45 9.61 13.16
CA ARG A 355 -16.09 9.99 11.78
C ARG A 355 -16.49 8.90 10.79
N LYS A 356 -17.20 9.30 9.74
CA LYS A 356 -17.73 8.38 8.72
C LYS A 356 -16.73 8.23 7.58
N ASN A 357 -16.14 7.05 7.45
CA ASN A 357 -15.32 6.67 6.30
C ASN A 357 -15.50 5.17 6.03
N ILE A 358 -16.16 4.81 4.94
CA ILE A 358 -16.40 3.40 4.60
C ILE A 358 -15.10 2.69 4.19
N TYR A 359 -14.05 3.45 3.81
CA TYR A 359 -12.74 2.93 3.45
C TYR A 359 -11.78 2.86 4.63
N PHE A 360 -12.22 3.21 5.85
CA PHE A 360 -11.37 3.22 7.04
C PHE A 360 -10.65 1.88 7.23
N TYR A 361 -11.41 0.80 7.37
CA TYR A 361 -10.83 -0.53 7.61
C TYR A 361 -10.04 -1.08 6.41
N PRO A 362 -10.53 -1.04 5.16
CA PRO A 362 -9.73 -1.47 4.01
C PRO A 362 -8.41 -0.73 3.88
N PHE A 363 -8.38 0.59 4.07
CA PHE A 363 -7.16 1.38 3.96
C PHE A 363 -6.19 1.14 5.13
N MET A 364 -6.70 0.96 6.34
CA MET A 364 -5.88 0.54 7.48
C MET A 364 -5.28 -0.85 7.26
N LEU A 365 -6.07 -1.78 6.74
CA LEU A 365 -5.59 -3.13 6.40
C LEU A 365 -4.55 -3.10 5.28
N PHE A 366 -4.69 -2.23 4.27
CA PHE A 366 -3.67 -2.07 3.24
C PHE A 366 -2.32 -1.72 3.85
N TRP A 367 -2.27 -0.67 4.69
CA TRP A 367 -1.05 -0.29 5.38
C TRP A 367 -0.52 -1.43 6.23
N PHE A 368 -1.36 -1.97 7.14
CA PHE A 368 -0.96 -2.99 8.10
C PHE A 368 -0.40 -4.25 7.42
N LEU A 369 -1.10 -4.80 6.43
CA LEU A 369 -0.65 -6.01 5.73
C LEU A 369 0.59 -5.73 4.86
N THR A 370 0.69 -4.54 4.27
CA THR A 370 1.83 -4.19 3.42
C THR A 370 3.11 -4.06 4.23
N VAL A 371 3.07 -3.50 5.44
CA VAL A 371 4.27 -3.32 6.28
C VAL A 371 4.90 -4.63 6.73
N PHE A 372 4.15 -5.74 6.72
CA PHE A 372 4.69 -7.07 7.01
C PHE A 372 5.45 -7.73 5.86
N HIS A 373 5.25 -7.32 4.61
CA HIS A 373 5.86 -8.02 3.47
C HIS A 373 6.66 -7.14 2.51
N SER A 374 6.49 -5.83 2.58
CA SER A 374 7.14 -4.88 1.66
C SER A 374 7.70 -3.65 2.36
N SER A 375 7.54 -3.53 3.69
CA SER A 375 7.88 -2.34 4.47
C SER A 375 7.26 -1.06 3.87
N MET A 376 7.63 0.11 4.37
CA MET A 376 7.19 1.39 3.77
C MET A 376 8.14 1.88 2.67
N ARG A 377 8.52 0.99 1.76
CA ARG A 377 9.47 1.30 0.68
C ARG A 377 8.90 2.14 -0.44
N ILE A 378 7.57 2.20 -0.56
CA ILE A 378 6.84 3.02 -1.52
C ILE A 378 5.88 3.95 -0.79
N ALA A 379 5.45 5.04 -1.44
CA ALA A 379 4.56 6.05 -0.84
C ALA A 379 3.15 5.53 -0.56
N ALA A 380 2.68 4.55 -1.33
CA ALA A 380 1.30 4.09 -1.28
C ALA A 380 0.84 3.66 0.12
N PRO A 381 1.56 2.84 0.92
CA PRO A 381 1.11 2.46 2.26
C PRO A 381 0.87 3.66 3.19
N GLY A 382 1.80 4.61 3.24
CA GLY A 382 1.68 5.80 4.07
C GLY A 382 0.56 6.74 3.60
N PHE A 383 0.42 6.94 2.30
CA PHE A 383 -0.64 7.77 1.73
C PHE A 383 -2.03 7.18 1.95
N ILE A 384 -2.21 5.88 1.71
CA ILE A 384 -3.49 5.16 1.93
C ILE A 384 -3.84 5.14 3.42
N TYR A 385 -2.85 4.96 4.31
CA TYR A 385 -3.05 5.15 5.75
C TYR A 385 -3.62 6.54 6.05
N GLY A 386 -3.04 7.60 5.50
CA GLY A 386 -3.56 8.97 5.62
C GLY A 386 -5.01 9.09 5.15
N LEU A 387 -5.36 8.49 3.99
CA LEU A 387 -6.74 8.52 3.47
C LEU A 387 -7.75 7.83 4.39
N SER A 388 -7.33 6.86 5.21
CA SER A 388 -8.21 6.24 6.21
C SER A 388 -8.72 7.23 7.25
N LEU A 389 -7.91 8.25 7.56
CA LEU A 389 -8.19 9.29 8.58
C LEU A 389 -9.14 10.40 8.10
N LEU A 390 -9.50 10.41 6.82
CA LEU A 390 -10.46 11.36 6.26
C LEU A 390 -11.88 11.14 6.82
N SER A 391 -12.66 12.22 6.89
CA SER A 391 -14.08 12.17 7.22
C SER A 391 -14.90 12.39 5.95
N LEU A 392 -15.66 11.38 5.51
CA LEU A 392 -16.45 11.44 4.30
C LEU A 392 -17.79 12.10 4.53
N VAL A 393 -18.14 13.06 3.68
CA VAL A 393 -19.45 13.73 3.65
C VAL A 393 -20.26 13.14 2.50
N TYR A 394 -21.39 12.51 2.85
CA TYR A 394 -22.35 11.96 1.89
C TYR A 394 -23.40 13.04 1.62
N THR A 395 -23.26 13.78 0.50
CA THR A 395 -24.26 14.79 0.08
C THR A 395 -25.43 14.12 -0.63
N ASN A 396 -26.62 14.27 -0.07
CA ASN A 396 -27.87 13.93 -0.78
C ASN A 396 -28.14 15.03 -1.83
N ASP A 397 -27.73 14.82 -3.08
CA ASP A 397 -28.01 15.74 -4.21
C ASP A 397 -29.53 15.98 -4.43
N LYS A 398 -30.40 15.09 -3.91
CA LYS A 398 -31.85 15.25 -3.96
C LYS A 398 -32.38 16.41 -3.08
N LYS A 399 -31.73 16.74 -1.96
CA LYS A 399 -32.14 17.89 -1.12
C LYS A 399 -31.81 19.23 -1.77
N LYS A 400 -30.73 19.34 -2.53
CA LYS A 400 -30.38 20.59 -3.23
C LYS A 400 -31.31 20.89 -4.42
N LYS A 401 -31.77 19.87 -5.15
CA LYS A 401 -32.77 20.09 -6.23
C LYS A 401 -34.11 20.54 -5.67
N LYS A 402 -34.57 19.99 -4.53
CA LYS A 402 -35.83 20.43 -3.90
C LYS A 402 -35.73 21.87 -3.35
N ALA A 403 -34.58 22.25 -2.75
CA ALA A 403 -34.38 23.62 -2.28
C ALA A 403 -34.33 24.66 -3.41
N LEU A 404 -33.74 24.30 -4.56
CA LEU A 404 -33.70 25.17 -5.75
C LEU A 404 -35.05 25.27 -6.48
N THR A 405 -35.92 24.27 -6.35
CA THR A 405 -37.28 24.30 -6.93
C THR A 405 -38.24 25.11 -6.06
N VAL A 406 -38.06 25.09 -4.75
CA VAL A 406 -38.87 25.88 -3.79
C VAL A 406 -38.47 27.38 -3.76
N SER A 407 -37.22 27.73 -4.11
CA SER A 407 -36.77 29.14 -4.21
C SER A 407 -37.11 29.81 -5.56
N ARG A 408 -37.73 29.09 -6.47
CA ARG A 408 -38.18 29.59 -7.79
C ARG A 408 -39.71 29.64 -7.92
N GLN A 409 -40.46 29.34 -6.88
CA GLN A 409 -41.86 29.63 -6.66
C GLN A 409 -42.01 30.80 -5.65
#